data_986bf1687716c2a87cf03dfa490f27fc
#
_entry.id   986bf1687716c2a87cf03dfa490f27fc
#
_cell.length_a   1.000
_cell.length_b   1.000
_cell.length_c   1.000
_cell.angle_alpha   90.00
_cell.angle_beta   90.00
_cell.angle_gamma   90.00
#
_symmetry.space_group_name_H-M   'P 1'
#
loop_
_entity.id
_entity.type
_entity.pdbx_description
1 polymer ?
#
loop_
_entity_poly.entity_id
_entity_poly.type
_entity_poly.pdbx_seq_one_letter_code
_entity_poly.pdbx_strand_id
1 'polypeptide(L)'
;ECPPQPAMSLHLALLTLLVLVVTAQAEIVRVQKCHMPAARRSDCVVHEVRVNPCPEASENRPCKIKLGANYSLSFDYTPTFSASRAGSQAAKVSTLVDIPFEQLDADGCKYTTCPIEANKKQVYNYALEVGTQFPAATHQVKWKLWNEEDHHQQCCFKFSLQITN
;
A
#
# COMPACT_ATOMS: atom_id res chain seq x y z
N GLU A 1 8.14 13.59 -65.10
CA GLU A 1 8.26 14.52 -63.95
C GLU A 1 7.63 13.86 -62.73
N CYS A 2 8.46 13.55 -61.72
CA CYS A 2 8.01 12.95 -60.45
C CYS A 2 7.59 14.10 -59.51
N PRO A 3 6.39 14.08 -58.90
CA PRO A 3 5.99 15.13 -57.96
C PRO A 3 6.83 15.06 -56.68
N PRO A 4 7.18 16.21 -56.04
CA PRO A 4 7.95 16.25 -54.83
C PRO A 4 7.11 15.69 -53.65
N GLN A 5 7.67 14.72 -52.92
CA GLN A 5 7.10 14.23 -51.67
C GLN A 5 7.21 15.33 -50.59
N PRO A 6 6.15 15.57 -49.81
CA PRO A 6 6.23 16.51 -48.72
C PRO A 6 7.15 15.95 -47.64
N ALA A 7 8.21 16.68 -47.33
CA ALA A 7 9.05 16.39 -46.16
C ALA A 7 8.22 16.54 -44.89
N MET A 8 7.69 15.44 -44.41
CA MET A 8 7.05 15.38 -43.09
C MET A 8 8.11 15.72 -42.03
N SER A 9 7.96 16.89 -41.46
CA SER A 9 8.91 17.47 -40.52
C SER A 9 9.20 16.51 -39.38
N LEU A 10 10.46 16.11 -39.25
CA LEU A 10 10.99 15.25 -38.17
C LEU A 10 10.63 15.81 -36.79
N HIS A 11 10.36 17.08 -36.68
CA HIS A 11 9.96 17.79 -35.46
C HIS A 11 8.55 17.47 -35.01
N LEU A 12 7.62 17.16 -35.92
CA LEU A 12 6.26 16.73 -35.52
C LEU A 12 6.25 15.32 -34.99
N ALA A 13 7.09 14.43 -35.49
CA ALA A 13 7.23 13.04 -34.98
C ALA A 13 7.89 13.00 -33.62
N LEU A 14 8.84 13.90 -33.30
CA LEU A 14 9.44 14.02 -31.99
C LEU A 14 8.47 14.58 -30.93
N LEU A 15 7.61 15.52 -31.30
CA LEU A 15 6.60 16.11 -30.41
C LEU A 15 5.50 15.12 -30.03
N THR A 16 5.14 14.19 -30.92
CA THR A 16 4.14 13.14 -30.60
C THR A 16 4.68 12.01 -29.71
N LEU A 17 6.00 11.79 -29.73
CA LEU A 17 6.62 10.77 -28.86
C LEU A 17 6.79 11.22 -27.40
N LEU A 18 6.72 12.53 -27.14
CA LEU A 18 6.94 13.11 -25.80
C LEU A 18 5.69 13.08 -24.90
N VAL A 19 4.52 12.71 -25.42
CA VAL A 19 3.23 12.84 -24.70
C VAL A 19 2.77 11.54 -24.02
N LEU A 20 3.49 10.42 -24.14
CA LEU A 20 3.02 9.11 -23.69
C LEU A 20 3.78 8.50 -22.50
N VAL A 21 4.58 9.27 -21.78
CA VAL A 21 5.08 8.81 -20.48
C VAL A 21 4.10 9.25 -19.40
N VAL A 22 2.93 8.62 -19.34
CA VAL A 22 2.11 8.61 -18.12
C VAL A 22 2.86 7.74 -17.13
N THR A 23 3.74 8.35 -16.36
CA THR A 23 4.32 7.70 -15.18
C THR A 23 3.19 7.43 -14.21
N ALA A 24 2.80 6.16 -14.07
CA ALA A 24 1.96 5.72 -12.96
C ALA A 24 2.79 5.97 -11.66
N GLN A 25 2.63 7.15 -11.09
CA GLN A 25 3.28 7.47 -9.82
C GLN A 25 2.51 6.72 -8.74
N ALA A 26 3.22 5.81 -8.05
CA ALA A 26 2.69 5.19 -6.85
C ALA A 26 2.53 6.29 -5.77
N GLU A 27 1.30 6.48 -5.31
CA GLU A 27 0.95 7.59 -4.43
C GLU A 27 1.29 7.21 -2.98
N ILE A 28 2.30 7.87 -2.42
CA ILE A 28 2.79 7.64 -1.06
C ILE A 28 1.84 8.29 -0.06
N VAL A 29 1.27 7.49 0.82
CA VAL A 29 0.36 7.94 1.86
C VAL A 29 1.08 8.18 3.19
N ARG A 30 0.60 9.15 3.95
CA ARG A 30 1.12 9.40 5.30
C ARG A 30 0.69 8.30 6.25
N VAL A 31 1.66 7.75 6.98
CA VAL A 31 1.42 6.73 7.98
C VAL A 31 1.85 7.20 9.38
N GLN A 32 1.21 6.65 10.38
CA GLN A 32 1.55 6.78 11.78
C GLN A 32 2.05 5.44 12.30
N LYS A 33 3.08 5.42 13.12
CA LYS A 33 3.50 4.21 13.82
C LYS A 33 2.41 3.77 14.79
N CYS A 34 2.24 2.47 14.97
CA CYS A 34 1.38 1.97 16.03
C CYS A 34 1.98 2.35 17.39
N HIS A 35 1.12 2.81 18.31
CA HIS A 35 1.52 2.93 19.70
C HIS A 35 1.50 1.54 20.31
N MET A 36 2.65 1.06 20.75
CA MET A 36 2.82 -0.25 21.34
C MET A 36 3.22 -0.09 22.81
N PRO A 37 2.70 -0.92 23.72
CA PRO A 37 3.22 -1.00 25.07
C PRO A 37 4.73 -1.27 25.07
N ALA A 38 5.46 -0.77 26.06
CA ALA A 38 6.92 -0.87 26.13
C ALA A 38 7.48 -2.31 25.97
N ALA A 39 6.66 -3.31 26.29
CA ALA A 39 6.98 -4.73 26.10
C ALA A 39 6.81 -5.23 24.66
N ARG A 40 6.21 -4.44 23.76
CA ARG A 40 5.97 -4.78 22.36
C ARG A 40 6.53 -3.68 21.48
N ARG A 41 7.81 -3.75 21.18
CA ARG A 41 8.42 -2.78 20.25
C ARG A 41 8.06 -3.14 18.83
N SER A 42 7.83 -2.11 18.00
CA SER A 42 7.81 -2.32 16.56
C SER A 42 9.23 -2.62 16.11
N ASP A 43 9.51 -3.87 15.80
CA ASP A 43 10.81 -4.34 15.35
C ASP A 43 10.96 -4.19 13.84
N CYS A 44 10.51 -3.04 13.31
CA CYS A 44 10.42 -2.84 11.87
C CYS A 44 10.46 -1.35 11.51
N VAL A 45 11.20 -1.02 10.48
CA VAL A 45 11.14 0.27 9.82
C VAL A 45 10.24 0.14 8.60
N VAL A 46 9.10 0.82 8.60
CA VAL A 46 8.26 0.98 7.40
C VAL A 46 8.73 2.25 6.70
N HIS A 47 9.16 2.14 5.45
CA HIS A 47 9.75 3.25 4.69
C HIS A 47 8.67 4.04 3.95
N GLU A 48 7.97 3.38 3.06
CA GLU A 48 6.93 3.98 2.22
C GLU A 48 5.71 3.07 2.21
N VAL A 49 4.53 3.68 2.29
CA VAL A 49 3.26 3.00 2.09
C VAL A 49 2.57 3.66 0.91
N ARG A 50 2.15 2.88 -0.05
CA ARG A 50 1.53 3.33 -1.29
C ARG A 50 0.14 2.74 -1.41
N VAL A 51 -0.81 3.56 -1.82
CA VAL A 51 -2.16 3.14 -2.21
C VAL A 51 -2.38 3.60 -3.64
N ASN A 52 -2.87 2.74 -4.50
CA ASN A 52 -3.09 3.08 -5.90
C ASN A 52 -4.46 2.55 -6.38
N PRO A 53 -5.29 3.44 -6.99
CA PRO A 53 -5.09 4.89 -7.10
C PRO A 53 -5.37 5.65 -5.79
N CYS A 54 -4.67 6.76 -5.54
CA CYS A 54 -4.91 7.66 -4.43
C CYS A 54 -4.46 9.11 -4.75
N PRO A 55 -5.11 9.82 -5.69
CA PRO A 55 -4.72 11.18 -6.06
C PRO A 55 -4.68 12.16 -4.87
N GLU A 56 -5.43 11.88 -3.83
CA GLU A 56 -5.48 12.69 -2.61
C GLU A 56 -4.16 12.67 -1.81
N ALA A 57 -3.31 11.66 -2.02
CA ALA A 57 -2.04 11.52 -1.30
C ALA A 57 -1.10 12.71 -1.56
N SER A 58 -1.11 13.28 -2.77
CA SER A 58 -0.33 14.47 -3.14
C SER A 58 -0.66 15.68 -2.28
N GLU A 59 -1.89 15.76 -1.77
CA GLU A 59 -2.37 16.83 -0.88
C GLU A 59 -2.38 16.40 0.61
N ASN A 60 -1.78 15.26 0.92
CA ASN A 60 -1.79 14.67 2.28
C ASN A 60 -3.19 14.43 2.86
N ARG A 61 -4.17 14.18 2.01
CA ARG A 61 -5.54 13.83 2.41
C ARG A 61 -5.73 12.30 2.38
N PRO A 62 -6.72 11.76 3.13
CA PRO A 62 -7.09 10.35 3.06
C PRO A 62 -7.49 9.94 1.65
N CYS A 63 -6.99 8.78 1.19
CA CYS A 63 -7.39 8.20 -0.09
C CYS A 63 -8.90 7.97 -0.14
N LYS A 64 -9.55 8.41 -1.19
CA LYS A 64 -10.94 8.09 -1.45
C LYS A 64 -11.04 6.72 -2.08
N ILE A 65 -11.66 5.81 -1.37
CA ILE A 65 -11.87 4.43 -1.76
C ILE A 65 -13.34 4.25 -2.11
N LYS A 66 -13.61 3.99 -3.38
CA LYS A 66 -14.97 3.76 -3.87
C LYS A 66 -15.36 2.29 -3.65
N LEU A 67 -16.58 2.08 -3.16
CA LEU A 67 -17.15 0.73 -2.97
C LEU A 67 -17.20 -0.04 -4.31
N GLY A 68 -16.83 -1.32 -4.27
CA GLY A 68 -16.81 -2.20 -5.44
C GLY A 68 -15.68 -1.94 -6.43
N ALA A 69 -14.74 -1.05 -6.12
CA ALA A 69 -13.58 -0.80 -6.97
C ALA A 69 -12.31 -1.52 -6.44
N ASN A 70 -11.37 -1.74 -7.34
CA ASN A 70 -10.10 -2.37 -7.03
C ASN A 70 -9.02 -1.34 -6.76
N TYR A 71 -8.24 -1.60 -5.72
CA TYR A 71 -7.09 -0.80 -5.32
C TYR A 71 -5.90 -1.72 -5.06
N SER A 72 -4.72 -1.14 -4.96
CA SER A 72 -3.56 -1.86 -4.44
C SER A 72 -2.96 -1.10 -3.26
N LEU A 73 -2.48 -1.86 -2.28
CA LEU A 73 -1.66 -1.34 -1.20
C LEU A 73 -0.31 -2.03 -1.26
N SER A 74 0.76 -1.26 -1.21
CA SER A 74 2.11 -1.80 -1.06
C SER A 74 2.89 -1.01 -0.04
N PHE A 75 3.85 -1.66 0.61
CA PHE A 75 4.77 -0.96 1.49
C PHE A 75 6.15 -1.62 1.50
N ASP A 76 7.15 -0.76 1.61
CA ASP A 76 8.54 -1.17 1.80
C ASP A 76 8.84 -1.20 3.29
N TYR A 77 9.46 -2.27 3.75
CA TYR A 77 9.81 -2.43 5.16
C TYR A 77 11.16 -3.09 5.37
N THR A 78 11.79 -2.80 6.50
CA THR A 78 13.01 -3.47 6.97
C THR A 78 12.77 -3.98 8.38
N PRO A 79 12.57 -5.29 8.57
CA PRO A 79 12.38 -5.89 9.89
C PRO A 79 13.72 -6.03 10.60
N THR A 80 13.72 -6.05 11.94
CA THR A 80 14.89 -6.42 12.76
C THR A 80 14.86 -7.89 13.17
N PHE A 81 13.85 -8.62 12.74
CA PHE A 81 13.65 -10.04 13.00
C PHE A 81 13.65 -10.86 11.71
N SER A 82 13.92 -12.15 11.84
CA SER A 82 13.72 -13.13 10.77
C SER A 82 12.53 -14.03 11.12
N ALA A 83 11.78 -14.46 10.10
CA ALA A 83 10.63 -15.35 10.28
C ALA A 83 10.48 -16.29 9.09
N SER A 84 10.33 -17.58 9.35
CA SER A 84 10.05 -18.58 8.31
C SER A 84 8.63 -18.42 7.74
N ARG A 85 7.69 -18.01 8.59
CA ARG A 85 6.30 -17.72 8.25
C ARG A 85 5.88 -16.38 8.82
N ALA A 86 5.04 -15.68 8.07
CA ALA A 86 4.53 -14.38 8.47
C ALA A 86 3.01 -14.37 8.52
N GLY A 87 2.46 -13.75 9.55
CA GLY A 87 1.04 -13.43 9.61
C GLY A 87 0.78 -11.98 9.19
N SER A 88 -0.39 -11.71 8.64
CA SER A 88 -0.80 -10.37 8.22
C SER A 88 -2.25 -10.08 8.61
N GLN A 89 -2.52 -8.83 8.98
CA GLN A 89 -3.86 -8.36 9.30
C GLN A 89 -4.00 -6.88 8.99
N ALA A 90 -5.12 -6.53 8.38
CA ALA A 90 -5.63 -5.16 8.36
C ALA A 90 -6.88 -5.07 9.23
N ALA A 91 -7.04 -3.95 9.95
CA ALA A 91 -8.18 -3.75 10.82
C ALA A 91 -8.60 -2.27 10.85
N LYS A 92 -9.90 -2.02 10.96
CA LYS A 92 -10.42 -0.70 11.30
C LYS A 92 -10.10 -0.41 12.77
N VAL A 93 -9.44 0.72 13.02
CA VAL A 93 -9.15 1.17 14.40
C VAL A 93 -10.45 1.58 15.08
N SER A 94 -10.67 1.07 16.28
CA SER A 94 -11.80 1.39 17.15
C SER A 94 -11.32 1.76 18.56
N THR A 95 -12.17 2.35 19.36
CA THR A 95 -11.87 2.77 20.74
C THR A 95 -11.69 1.60 21.69
N LEU A 96 -12.39 0.50 21.47
CA LEU A 96 -12.38 -0.68 22.36
C LEU A 96 -11.52 -1.80 21.76
N VAL A 97 -11.87 -2.29 20.57
CA VAL A 97 -11.17 -3.39 19.90
C VAL A 97 -11.13 -3.08 18.41
N ASP A 98 -9.96 -3.25 17.81
CA ASP A 98 -9.83 -3.11 16.35
C ASP A 98 -10.66 -4.18 15.63
N ILE A 99 -11.36 -3.79 14.57
CA ILE A 99 -12.24 -4.67 13.80
C ILE A 99 -11.49 -5.17 12.57
N PRO A 100 -11.11 -6.46 12.51
CA PRO A 100 -10.39 -7.02 11.37
C PRO A 100 -11.18 -6.94 10.07
N PHE A 101 -10.47 -6.79 8.94
CA PHE A 101 -11.03 -7.00 7.62
C PHE A 101 -10.86 -8.47 7.23
N GLU A 102 -11.97 -9.19 7.11
CA GLU A 102 -11.99 -10.64 6.88
C GLU A 102 -11.50 -11.04 5.47
N GLN A 103 -11.49 -10.10 4.51
CA GLN A 103 -11.05 -10.36 3.14
C GLN A 103 -9.53 -10.51 3.01
N LEU A 104 -8.75 -10.02 3.99
CA LEU A 104 -7.31 -10.22 4.01
C LEU A 104 -7.00 -11.61 4.57
N ASP A 105 -6.33 -12.44 3.76
CA ASP A 105 -5.80 -13.72 4.24
C ASP A 105 -4.75 -13.48 5.33
N ALA A 106 -4.83 -14.26 6.40
CA ALA A 106 -3.91 -14.12 7.52
C ALA A 106 -2.46 -14.56 7.19
N ASP A 107 -2.27 -15.38 6.14
CA ASP A 107 -0.95 -15.79 5.67
C ASP A 107 -0.22 -14.63 4.97
N GLY A 108 0.66 -13.96 5.70
CA GLY A 108 1.44 -12.84 5.20
C GLY A 108 2.40 -13.20 4.06
N CYS A 109 2.83 -14.47 3.97
CA CYS A 109 3.73 -14.92 2.91
C CYS A 109 3.07 -14.92 1.50
N LYS A 110 1.75 -14.76 1.43
CA LYS A 110 1.05 -14.51 0.17
C LYS A 110 1.31 -13.11 -0.41
N TYR A 111 1.75 -12.18 0.43
CA TYR A 111 1.86 -10.77 0.11
C TYR A 111 3.29 -10.22 0.17
N THR A 112 4.21 -10.97 0.79
CA THR A 112 5.63 -10.65 0.84
C THR A 112 6.48 -11.89 0.65
N THR A 113 7.76 -11.71 0.32
CA THR A 113 8.68 -12.84 0.18
C THR A 113 8.98 -13.45 1.55
N CYS A 114 8.79 -14.76 1.68
CA CYS A 114 9.25 -15.54 2.83
C CYS A 114 10.45 -16.42 2.43
N PRO A 115 11.38 -16.67 3.36
CA PRO A 115 11.39 -16.18 4.74
C PRO A 115 11.59 -14.66 4.81
N ILE A 116 11.05 -14.04 5.88
CA ILE A 116 11.40 -12.67 6.23
C ILE A 116 12.83 -12.66 6.76
N GLU A 117 13.66 -11.74 6.26
CA GLU A 117 15.07 -11.65 6.60
C GLU A 117 15.37 -10.39 7.42
N ALA A 118 15.96 -10.54 8.60
CA ALA A 118 16.33 -9.41 9.45
C ALA A 118 17.26 -8.44 8.73
N ASN A 119 17.04 -7.15 8.90
CA ASN A 119 17.81 -6.04 8.34
C ASN A 119 17.87 -5.99 6.80
N LYS A 120 17.01 -6.74 6.11
CA LYS A 120 16.87 -6.71 4.66
C LYS A 120 15.58 -5.96 4.28
N LYS A 121 15.70 -5.02 3.36
CA LYS A 121 14.52 -4.33 2.80
C LYS A 121 13.70 -5.31 1.97
N GLN A 122 12.43 -5.43 2.28
CA GLN A 122 11.45 -6.26 1.59
C GLN A 122 10.22 -5.43 1.22
N VAL A 123 9.38 -5.98 0.34
CA VAL A 123 8.17 -5.32 -0.15
C VAL A 123 6.97 -6.22 0.16
N TYR A 124 5.90 -5.59 0.62
CA TYR A 124 4.59 -6.20 0.80
C TYR A 124 3.63 -5.63 -0.26
N ASN A 125 2.85 -6.50 -0.91
CA ASN A 125 1.89 -6.11 -1.94
C ASN A 125 0.55 -6.79 -1.67
N TYR A 126 -0.52 -6.01 -1.68
CA TYR A 126 -1.88 -6.48 -1.48
C TYR A 126 -2.83 -5.86 -2.51
N ALA A 127 -3.60 -6.70 -3.20
CA ALA A 127 -4.71 -6.26 -4.04
C ALA A 127 -5.94 -6.09 -3.14
N LEU A 128 -6.44 -4.86 -3.01
CA LEU A 128 -7.57 -4.51 -2.16
C LEU A 128 -8.85 -4.45 -3.00
N GLU A 129 -9.76 -5.37 -2.77
CA GLU A 129 -11.13 -5.29 -3.25
C GLU A 129 -12.02 -4.77 -2.12
N VAL A 130 -12.67 -3.63 -2.32
CA VAL A 130 -13.49 -3.02 -1.28
C VAL A 130 -14.93 -3.45 -1.45
N GLY A 131 -15.38 -4.34 -0.57
CA GLY A 131 -16.77 -4.80 -0.55
C GLY A 131 -17.77 -3.67 -0.28
N THR A 132 -19.00 -3.88 -0.72
CA THR A 132 -20.09 -2.88 -0.60
C THR A 132 -20.67 -2.73 0.81
N GLN A 133 -20.25 -3.59 1.76
CA GLN A 133 -20.75 -3.61 3.14
C GLN A 133 -20.13 -2.52 4.05
N PHE A 134 -19.09 -1.83 3.59
CA PHE A 134 -18.44 -0.81 4.41
C PHE A 134 -19.23 0.51 4.39
N PRO A 135 -19.47 1.14 5.56
CA PRO A 135 -20.15 2.43 5.60
C PRO A 135 -19.26 3.54 5.02
N ALA A 136 -19.88 4.42 4.22
CA ALA A 136 -19.20 5.61 3.71
C ALA A 136 -18.81 6.53 4.87
N ALA A 137 -17.53 6.60 5.17
CA ALA A 137 -16.93 7.40 6.23
C ALA A 137 -15.41 7.42 6.11
N THR A 138 -14.76 8.28 6.88
CA THR A 138 -13.31 8.22 7.08
C THR A 138 -12.99 7.20 8.17
N HIS A 139 -12.13 6.24 7.82
CA HIS A 139 -11.69 5.19 8.72
C HIS A 139 -10.19 5.25 8.89
N GLN A 140 -9.71 5.07 10.13
CA GLN A 140 -8.31 4.78 10.38
C GLN A 140 -8.09 3.27 10.27
N VAL A 141 -7.17 2.86 9.41
CA VAL A 141 -6.80 1.46 9.18
C VAL A 141 -5.47 1.20 9.86
N LYS A 142 -5.38 0.09 10.58
CA LYS A 142 -4.17 -0.45 11.17
C LYS A 142 -3.74 -1.66 10.36
N TRP A 143 -2.48 -1.66 9.92
CA TRP A 143 -1.85 -2.78 9.23
C TRP A 143 -0.78 -3.41 10.09
N LYS A 144 -0.76 -4.74 10.12
CA LYS A 144 0.23 -5.53 10.84
C LYS A 144 0.80 -6.64 9.96
N LEU A 145 2.09 -6.88 10.10
CA LEU A 145 2.81 -8.03 9.57
C LEU A 145 3.69 -8.54 10.71
N TRP A 146 3.58 -9.81 11.09
CA TRP A 146 4.28 -10.35 12.25
C TRP A 146 4.94 -11.70 11.96
N ASN A 147 5.87 -12.09 12.84
CA ASN A 147 6.43 -13.44 12.90
C ASN A 147 5.39 -14.38 13.53
N GLU A 148 5.00 -15.45 12.81
CA GLU A 148 4.03 -16.44 13.33
C GLU A 148 4.54 -17.21 14.53
N GLU A 149 5.85 -17.29 14.73
CA GLU A 149 6.47 -17.97 15.88
C GLU A 149 6.59 -17.05 17.10
N ASP A 150 6.63 -15.73 16.89
CA ASP A 150 6.68 -14.71 17.94
C ASP A 150 5.91 -13.43 17.53
N HIS A 151 4.65 -13.36 17.89
CA HIS A 151 3.76 -12.23 17.55
C HIS A 151 4.18 -10.89 18.18
N HIS A 152 5.21 -10.86 19.05
CA HIS A 152 5.80 -9.61 19.53
C HIS A 152 6.68 -8.95 18.48
N GLN A 153 7.26 -9.73 17.56
CA GLN A 153 8.06 -9.29 16.44
C GLN A 153 7.14 -8.89 15.29
N GLN A 154 6.93 -7.59 15.09
CA GLN A 154 5.96 -7.13 14.10
C GLN A 154 6.30 -5.77 13.49
N CYS A 155 5.86 -5.58 12.25
CA CYS A 155 5.70 -4.30 11.59
C CYS A 155 4.27 -3.82 11.81
N CYS A 156 4.07 -2.57 12.26
CA CYS A 156 2.73 -2.03 12.49
C CYS A 156 2.68 -0.55 12.15
N PHE A 157 1.69 -0.17 11.35
CA PHE A 157 1.41 1.23 11.01
C PHE A 157 -0.09 1.48 10.88
N LYS A 158 -0.47 2.76 10.85
CA LYS A 158 -1.84 3.22 10.65
C LYS A 158 -1.88 4.30 9.58
N PHE A 159 -2.95 4.35 8.82
CA PHE A 159 -3.24 5.41 7.86
C PHE A 159 -4.75 5.61 7.75
N SER A 160 -5.19 6.70 7.11
CA SER A 160 -6.61 7.01 6.97
C SER A 160 -7.07 6.78 5.53
N LEU A 161 -8.26 6.18 5.39
CA LEU A 161 -9.01 6.02 4.16
C LEU A 161 -10.37 6.68 4.29
N GLN A 162 -10.89 7.25 3.21
CA GLN A 162 -12.27 7.74 3.11
C GLN A 162 -13.05 6.83 2.17
N ILE A 163 -13.97 6.03 2.71
CA ILE A 163 -14.87 5.20 1.90
C ILE A 163 -15.98 6.07 1.34
N THR A 164 -16.23 5.92 0.05
CA THR A 164 -17.27 6.66 -0.70
C THR A 164 -18.15 5.68 -1.49
N ASN A 165 -19.36 6.09 -1.76
CA ASN A 165 -20.29 5.35 -2.63
C ASN A 165 -19.91 5.49 -4.10
#